data_f27d6f34360f3447c1c74941c97fcbb3
#
_entry.id   f27d6f34360f3447c1c74941c97fcbb3
#
_cell.length_a   1.000
_cell.length_b   1.000
_cell.length_c   1.000
_cell.angle_alpha   90.00
_cell.angle_beta   90.00
_cell.angle_gamma   90.00
#
_symmetry.space_group_name_H-M   'P 1'
#
loop_
_entity.id
_entity.type
_entity.pdbx_description
1 polymer ?
#
loop_
_entity_poly.entity_id
_entity_poly.type
_entity_poly.pdbx_seq_one_letter_code
_entity_poly.pdbx_strand_id
1 'polypeptide(L)'
;MRSYRLFTVLLLGSLSCLHLQAQTKNKKVIFIIADGIPADVLEKTKHPFMDQIARDNGYKRAYVGGEKGGYSQTPTISAVGYNSLLTGTWVNKHNVWGNDIKAPNYFYPTLFRLLKESDSTKTTAVFSTWLDNRTKLIGEGLSQTGYVKVNYHSDGYELDTANYPHDNQSQYIHAIDEKVTADAEKCIRENAPDLTWLYLEYTDDMGHRHGDGPEMRQAIAYTDQQIGKIWNAIQYRQKNFREDWLIVITTDHGRDSITGRGHGGQSTRERTTWIVTNAKDLNHYYRDYTPAIVDIMPTIARFLRISIPPGNIREIDGTPLIGDVSLANPVVRYENNRLQIRWKAMDKEGNVKIWLTTTNNFKTGGEDQYKLLAEVPLAAQAAGLNISSYPSGFYKVVLEAPNNTVNRWIQVPTTP
;
A
#
# COMPACT_ATOMS: atom_id res chain seq x y z
N MET A 1 -86.85 7.51 28.67
CA MET A 1 -85.79 7.97 27.75
C MET A 1 -84.44 7.71 28.37
N ARG A 2 -83.72 6.62 27.98
CA ARG A 2 -82.39 6.29 28.46
C ARG A 2 -81.40 6.52 27.33
N SER A 3 -80.51 7.49 27.49
CA SER A 3 -79.49 7.81 26.51
C SER A 3 -78.24 6.94 26.78
N TYR A 4 -77.87 6.12 25.81
CA TYR A 4 -76.62 5.37 25.78
C TYR A 4 -75.51 6.25 25.25
N ARG A 5 -74.44 6.48 26.03
CA ARG A 5 -73.20 7.08 25.58
C ARG A 5 -72.24 6.01 25.09
N LEU A 6 -71.91 6.08 23.80
CA LEU A 6 -70.90 5.25 23.16
C LEU A 6 -69.51 5.79 23.54
N PHE A 7 -68.71 4.98 24.19
CA PHE A 7 -67.26 5.28 24.43
C PHE A 7 -66.47 4.61 23.29
N THR A 8 -65.89 5.45 22.42
CA THR A 8 -64.92 5.01 21.39
C THR A 8 -63.51 5.00 22.00
N VAL A 9 -62.96 3.83 22.22
CA VAL A 9 -61.56 3.67 22.66
C VAL A 9 -60.67 3.69 21.41
N LEU A 10 -59.87 4.76 21.24
CA LEU A 10 -58.83 4.83 20.23
C LEU A 10 -57.60 4.07 20.76
N LEU A 11 -57.34 2.92 20.19
CA LEU A 11 -56.05 2.20 20.37
C LEU A 11 -54.98 2.88 19.49
N LEU A 12 -54.11 3.71 20.08
CA LEU A 12 -52.89 4.17 19.46
C LEU A 12 -51.83 3.05 19.50
N GLY A 13 -51.74 2.31 18.42
CA GLY A 13 -50.63 1.38 18.19
C GLY A 13 -49.34 2.11 17.91
N SER A 14 -48.44 2.19 18.89
CA SER A 14 -47.10 2.69 18.72
C SER A 14 -46.28 1.64 17.88
N LEU A 15 -46.15 1.89 16.60
CA LEU A 15 -45.17 1.18 15.76
C LEU A 15 -43.78 1.62 16.19
N SER A 16 -43.13 0.87 17.07
CA SER A 16 -41.70 0.99 17.34
C SER A 16 -40.94 0.50 16.09
N CYS A 17 -40.52 1.43 15.22
CA CYS A 17 -39.54 1.15 14.19
C CYS A 17 -38.23 0.76 14.86
N LEU A 18 -38.00 -0.52 15.05
CA LEU A 18 -36.67 -1.05 15.35
C LEU A 18 -35.77 -0.76 14.16
N HIS A 19 -35.04 0.36 14.24
CA HIS A 19 -33.91 0.59 13.35
C HIS A 19 -32.88 -0.50 13.68
N LEU A 20 -32.87 -1.60 12.93
CA LEU A 20 -31.72 -2.49 12.87
C LEU A 20 -30.58 -1.68 12.28
N GLN A 21 -29.82 -0.99 13.11
CA GLN A 21 -28.49 -0.54 12.71
C GLN A 21 -27.71 -1.80 12.35
N ALA A 22 -27.48 -2.01 11.05
CA ALA A 22 -26.59 -3.04 10.60
C ALA A 22 -25.21 -2.76 11.22
N GLN A 23 -24.92 -3.48 12.31
CA GLN A 23 -23.65 -3.34 13.00
C GLN A 23 -22.53 -3.56 11.98
N THR A 24 -21.65 -2.59 11.81
CA THR A 24 -20.54 -2.64 10.84
C THR A 24 -19.65 -3.86 11.11
N LYS A 25 -19.24 -4.54 10.05
CA LYS A 25 -18.26 -5.64 10.16
C LYS A 25 -16.90 -5.11 10.61
N ASN A 26 -16.18 -5.91 11.41
CA ASN A 26 -14.80 -5.59 11.77
C ASN A 26 -13.90 -5.74 10.55
N LYS A 27 -13.26 -4.66 10.15
CA LYS A 27 -12.36 -4.65 9.01
C LYS A 27 -11.00 -5.22 9.37
N LYS A 28 -10.50 -6.12 8.52
CA LYS A 28 -9.22 -6.82 8.66
C LYS A 28 -8.49 -6.81 7.33
N VAL A 29 -7.17 -6.72 7.37
CA VAL A 29 -6.36 -6.71 6.16
C VAL A 29 -5.20 -7.69 6.29
N ILE A 30 -4.95 -8.41 5.21
CA ILE A 30 -3.64 -9.02 4.96
C ILE A 30 -3.10 -8.50 3.64
N PHE A 31 -1.84 -8.08 3.63
CA PHE A 31 -1.11 -7.90 2.39
C PHE A 31 0.04 -8.89 2.31
N ILE A 32 0.25 -9.42 1.10
CA ILE A 32 1.25 -10.45 0.81
C ILE A 32 2.20 -9.90 -0.22
N ILE A 33 3.50 -9.97 0.05
CA ILE A 33 4.55 -9.73 -0.95
C ILE A 33 5.12 -11.10 -1.33
N ALA A 34 4.93 -11.48 -2.60
CA ALA A 34 5.59 -12.61 -3.22
C ALA A 34 6.73 -12.07 -4.09
N ASP A 35 7.95 -12.26 -3.61
CA ASP A 35 9.12 -11.53 -4.09
C ASP A 35 9.49 -11.88 -5.53
N GLY A 36 9.82 -10.85 -6.31
CA GLY A 36 10.52 -10.94 -7.58
C GLY A 36 9.78 -11.68 -8.71
N ILE A 37 8.45 -11.77 -8.68
CA ILE A 37 7.64 -12.44 -9.72
C ILE A 37 7.34 -11.46 -10.87
N PRO A 38 7.92 -11.65 -12.09
CA PRO A 38 7.57 -10.82 -13.23
C PRO A 38 6.11 -11.00 -13.65
N ALA A 39 5.41 -9.90 -13.96
CA ALA A 39 4.01 -9.93 -14.36
C ALA A 39 3.74 -10.84 -15.57
N ASP A 40 4.61 -10.79 -16.58
CA ASP A 40 4.49 -11.59 -17.80
C ASP A 40 4.73 -13.09 -17.59
N VAL A 41 5.44 -13.49 -16.52
CA VAL A 41 5.62 -14.89 -16.13
C VAL A 41 4.42 -15.35 -15.30
N LEU A 42 3.95 -14.53 -14.36
CA LEU A 42 2.73 -14.83 -13.59
C LEU A 42 1.56 -15.11 -14.52
N GLU A 43 1.29 -14.20 -15.47
CA GLU A 43 0.16 -14.28 -16.41
C GLU A 43 0.17 -15.55 -17.31
N LYS A 44 1.34 -16.17 -17.47
CA LYS A 44 1.50 -17.42 -18.22
C LYS A 44 1.54 -18.67 -17.35
N THR A 45 1.52 -18.51 -16.04
CA THR A 45 1.60 -19.60 -15.07
C THR A 45 0.22 -19.81 -14.44
N LYS A 46 -0.17 -21.07 -14.20
CA LYS A 46 -1.43 -21.36 -13.48
C LYS A 46 -1.34 -20.95 -12.02
N HIS A 47 -2.28 -20.14 -11.57
CA HIS A 47 -2.37 -19.63 -10.20
C HIS A 47 -3.83 -19.53 -9.73
N PRO A 48 -4.51 -20.69 -9.58
CA PRO A 48 -5.97 -20.75 -9.39
C PRO A 48 -6.48 -20.06 -8.13
N PHE A 49 -5.70 -19.96 -7.06
CA PHE A 49 -6.12 -19.25 -5.85
C PHE A 49 -6.04 -17.74 -6.03
N MET A 50 -4.98 -17.23 -6.65
CA MET A 50 -4.90 -15.80 -7.02
C MET A 50 -6.01 -15.42 -8.00
N ASP A 51 -6.32 -16.27 -8.99
CA ASP A 51 -7.46 -16.08 -9.90
C ASP A 51 -8.80 -16.05 -9.14
N GLN A 52 -8.95 -16.90 -8.13
CA GLN A 52 -10.15 -16.90 -7.30
C GLN A 52 -10.31 -15.61 -6.49
N ILE A 53 -9.22 -15.06 -5.97
CA ILE A 53 -9.20 -13.80 -5.23
C ILE A 53 -9.53 -12.63 -6.17
N ALA A 54 -8.99 -12.65 -7.39
CA ALA A 54 -9.12 -11.58 -8.38
C ALA A 54 -10.43 -11.56 -9.17
N ARG A 55 -11.44 -12.40 -8.83
CA ARG A 55 -12.66 -12.63 -9.64
C ARG A 55 -13.39 -11.38 -10.13
N ASP A 56 -13.44 -10.35 -9.31
CA ASP A 56 -14.18 -9.10 -9.61
C ASP A 56 -13.25 -8.00 -10.16
N ASN A 57 -12.45 -8.34 -11.18
CA ASN A 57 -11.42 -7.47 -11.77
C ASN A 57 -10.31 -7.05 -10.79
N GLY A 58 -10.04 -7.90 -9.82
CA GLY A 58 -9.03 -7.65 -8.80
C GLY A 58 -7.58 -7.88 -9.23
N TYR A 59 -7.31 -8.24 -10.50
CA TYR A 59 -5.96 -8.29 -11.07
C TYR A 59 -5.66 -7.05 -11.89
N LYS A 60 -4.48 -6.46 -11.67
CA LYS A 60 -3.99 -5.34 -12.47
C LYS A 60 -2.46 -5.35 -12.50
N ARG A 61 -1.85 -5.12 -13.68
CA ARG A 61 -0.45 -4.74 -13.73
C ARG A 61 -0.25 -3.43 -13.01
N ALA A 62 0.85 -3.31 -12.27
CA ALA A 62 1.24 -2.15 -11.50
C ALA A 62 2.69 -1.77 -11.81
N TYR A 63 3.20 -0.73 -11.16
CA TYR A 63 4.59 -0.37 -11.33
C TYR A 63 5.28 -0.03 -10.00
N VAL A 64 6.60 -0.14 -10.03
CA VAL A 64 7.55 0.27 -9.01
C VAL A 64 8.61 1.16 -9.66
N GLY A 65 9.52 1.73 -8.89
CA GLY A 65 10.67 2.46 -9.45
C GLY A 65 10.50 3.97 -9.55
N GLY A 66 9.39 4.53 -9.06
CA GLY A 66 9.14 5.97 -9.05
C GLY A 66 9.07 6.59 -10.46
N GLU A 67 9.47 7.84 -10.59
CA GLU A 67 9.55 8.52 -11.88
C GLU A 67 10.94 8.36 -12.48
N LYS A 68 11.03 7.61 -13.60
CA LYS A 68 12.30 7.36 -14.28
C LYS A 68 12.97 8.68 -14.73
N GLY A 69 14.21 8.89 -14.30
CA GLY A 69 14.96 10.13 -14.53
C GLY A 69 14.50 11.32 -13.67
N GLY A 70 13.50 11.14 -12.79
CA GLY A 70 12.98 12.16 -11.91
C GLY A 70 13.51 12.06 -10.47
N TYR A 71 13.08 13.00 -9.62
CA TYR A 71 13.48 13.07 -8.21
C TYR A 71 13.06 11.86 -7.37
N SER A 72 12.04 11.16 -7.78
CA SER A 72 11.49 9.98 -7.11
C SER A 72 11.94 8.65 -7.73
N GLN A 73 12.93 8.68 -8.66
CA GLN A 73 13.45 7.44 -9.21
C GLN A 73 13.95 6.53 -8.09
N THR A 74 13.43 5.32 -8.06
CA THR A 74 13.58 4.37 -6.96
C THR A 74 14.18 3.07 -7.51
N PRO A 75 15.23 2.49 -6.92
CA PRO A 75 15.74 1.19 -7.32
C PRO A 75 14.65 0.11 -7.22
N THR A 76 14.64 -0.83 -8.18
CA THR A 76 13.73 -1.98 -8.18
C THR A 76 14.37 -3.13 -7.40
N ILE A 77 14.56 -2.91 -6.10
CA ILE A 77 15.22 -3.81 -5.14
C ILE A 77 14.23 -4.13 -4.02
N SER A 78 14.32 -5.30 -3.47
CA SER A 78 13.39 -5.91 -2.50
C SER A 78 13.03 -4.98 -1.33
N ALA A 79 13.95 -4.67 -0.42
CA ALA A 79 13.67 -3.79 0.72
C ALA A 79 13.18 -2.39 0.33
N VAL A 80 13.61 -1.90 -0.83
CA VAL A 80 13.19 -0.60 -1.38
C VAL A 80 11.72 -0.63 -1.79
N GLY A 81 11.31 -1.70 -2.49
CA GLY A 81 9.93 -1.97 -2.87
C GLY A 81 9.02 -2.16 -1.66
N TYR A 82 9.46 -2.99 -0.68
CA TYR A 82 8.69 -3.21 0.56
C TYR A 82 8.47 -1.91 1.32
N ASN A 83 9.52 -1.10 1.48
CA ASN A 83 9.39 0.15 2.21
C ASN A 83 8.57 1.19 1.46
N SER A 84 8.61 1.17 0.13
CA SER A 84 7.71 1.98 -0.71
C SER A 84 6.24 1.61 -0.49
N LEU A 85 5.92 0.30 -0.38
CA LEU A 85 4.59 -0.18 -0.01
C LEU A 85 4.22 0.23 1.41
N LEU A 86 5.10 0.00 2.38
CA LEU A 86 4.82 0.22 3.81
C LEU A 86 4.56 1.69 4.15
N THR A 87 5.23 2.63 3.47
CA THR A 87 5.15 4.06 3.74
C THR A 87 4.26 4.83 2.76
N GLY A 88 3.91 4.23 1.61
CA GLY A 88 3.22 4.92 0.52
C GLY A 88 4.06 6.02 -0.13
N THR A 89 5.40 5.95 -0.01
CA THR A 89 6.34 6.97 -0.51
C THR A 89 7.49 6.35 -1.30
N TRP A 90 8.14 7.14 -2.15
CA TRP A 90 9.31 6.70 -2.89
C TRP A 90 10.61 6.90 -2.09
N VAL A 91 11.72 6.33 -2.60
CA VAL A 91 13.03 6.27 -1.91
C VAL A 91 13.58 7.63 -1.48
N ASN A 92 13.32 8.68 -2.24
CA ASN A 92 13.75 10.05 -1.89
C ASN A 92 13.18 10.55 -0.54
N LYS A 93 12.13 9.89 -0.05
CA LYS A 93 11.47 10.14 1.22
C LYS A 93 11.87 9.09 2.26
N HIS A 94 11.57 7.82 2.05
CA HIS A 94 11.81 6.77 3.04
C HIS A 94 13.28 6.35 3.20
N ASN A 95 14.16 6.71 2.26
CA ASN A 95 15.62 6.56 2.32
C ASN A 95 16.16 5.11 2.45
N VAL A 96 15.37 4.10 2.10
CA VAL A 96 15.86 2.71 1.97
C VAL A 96 16.29 2.50 0.53
N TRP A 97 17.62 2.39 0.29
CA TRP A 97 18.21 2.34 -1.05
C TRP A 97 18.62 0.93 -1.48
N GLY A 98 18.63 -0.02 -0.57
CA GLY A 98 19.01 -1.39 -0.82
C GLY A 98 18.69 -2.32 0.35
N ASN A 99 19.01 -3.61 0.19
CA ASN A 99 18.71 -4.64 1.18
C ASN A 99 19.54 -4.54 2.48
N ASP A 100 20.57 -3.69 2.50
CA ASP A 100 21.33 -3.40 3.70
C ASP A 100 20.60 -2.48 4.72
N ILE A 101 19.55 -1.80 4.28
CA ILE A 101 18.64 -0.96 5.10
C ILE A 101 19.42 -0.06 6.06
N LYS A 102 20.43 0.68 5.53
CA LYS A 102 21.40 1.43 6.36
C LYS A 102 20.79 2.52 7.21
N ALA A 103 19.86 3.30 6.65
CA ALA A 103 19.34 4.52 7.28
C ALA A 103 17.91 4.81 6.86
N PRO A 104 16.94 3.95 7.22
CA PRO A 104 15.53 4.21 6.92
C PRO A 104 15.09 5.52 7.59
N ASN A 105 14.33 6.33 6.86
CA ASN A 105 13.79 7.57 7.38
C ASN A 105 12.42 7.34 8.02
N TYR A 106 12.40 7.09 9.31
CA TYR A 106 11.18 6.80 10.07
C TYR A 106 10.27 8.02 10.30
N PHE A 107 10.62 9.23 9.83
CA PHE A 107 9.70 10.36 9.78
C PHE A 107 8.59 10.14 8.73
N TYR A 108 8.83 9.28 7.74
CA TYR A 108 7.80 8.73 6.87
C TYR A 108 7.28 7.41 7.48
N PRO A 109 6.20 7.46 8.29
CA PRO A 109 5.78 6.32 9.09
C PRO A 109 5.24 5.20 8.23
N THR A 110 5.49 3.98 8.65
CA THR A 110 4.90 2.79 8.03
C THR A 110 3.41 2.68 8.38
N LEU A 111 2.67 1.93 7.57
CA LEU A 111 1.27 1.58 7.81
C LEU A 111 1.04 0.99 9.22
N PHE A 112 2.00 0.22 9.74
CA PHE A 112 1.94 -0.35 11.09
C PHE A 112 1.95 0.72 12.17
N ARG A 113 2.85 1.69 12.04
CA ARG A 113 2.93 2.82 12.96
C ARG A 113 1.67 3.69 12.87
N LEU A 114 1.22 4.05 11.67
CA LEU A 114 0.00 4.85 11.46
C LEU A 114 -1.24 4.17 12.06
N LEU A 115 -1.37 2.85 11.92
CA LEU A 115 -2.48 2.10 12.53
C LEU A 115 -2.45 2.20 14.05
N LYS A 116 -1.28 1.98 14.68
CA LYS A 116 -1.12 2.06 16.15
C LYS A 116 -1.31 3.46 16.70
N GLU A 117 -0.87 4.49 15.98
CA GLU A 117 -1.09 5.89 16.35
C GLU A 117 -2.57 6.29 16.19
N SER A 118 -3.27 5.75 15.19
CA SER A 118 -4.70 5.99 14.99
C SER A 118 -5.57 5.26 16.02
N ASP A 119 -5.22 4.02 16.37
CA ASP A 119 -5.91 3.20 17.36
C ASP A 119 -4.94 2.16 17.95
N SER A 120 -4.45 2.42 19.17
CA SER A 120 -3.48 1.56 19.86
C SER A 120 -4.02 0.16 20.21
N THR A 121 -5.34 -0.03 20.21
CA THR A 121 -5.99 -1.32 20.50
C THR A 121 -5.94 -2.28 19.31
N LYS A 122 -5.69 -1.77 18.10
CA LYS A 122 -5.57 -2.58 16.90
C LYS A 122 -4.39 -3.54 16.98
N THR A 123 -4.63 -4.77 16.53
CA THR A 123 -3.61 -5.82 16.54
C THR A 123 -2.93 -5.95 15.19
N THR A 124 -1.63 -6.21 15.21
CA THR A 124 -0.80 -6.33 14.00
C THR A 124 -0.04 -7.64 14.00
N ALA A 125 0.26 -8.17 12.81
CA ALA A 125 1.04 -9.38 12.64
C ALA A 125 2.03 -9.28 11.48
N VAL A 126 3.18 -9.95 11.62
CA VAL A 126 4.20 -10.10 10.58
C VAL A 126 4.63 -11.57 10.51
N PHE A 127 4.53 -12.14 9.33
CA PHE A 127 5.03 -13.47 9.01
C PHE A 127 6.00 -13.33 7.84
N SER A 128 7.27 -13.61 8.08
CA SER A 128 8.29 -13.18 7.12
C SER A 128 9.45 -14.15 7.06
N THR A 129 9.87 -14.50 5.86
CA THR A 129 11.08 -15.26 5.62
C THR A 129 12.33 -14.44 5.94
N TRP A 130 12.21 -13.12 6.04
CA TRP A 130 13.31 -12.22 6.37
C TRP A 130 13.04 -11.37 7.63
N LEU A 131 13.89 -11.50 8.64
CA LEU A 131 13.77 -10.82 9.95
C LEU A 131 13.78 -9.29 9.85
N ASP A 132 14.57 -8.74 8.94
CA ASP A 132 14.75 -7.29 8.79
C ASP A 132 13.46 -6.56 8.36
N ASN A 133 12.50 -7.27 7.80
CA ASN A 133 11.17 -6.73 7.51
C ASN A 133 10.48 -6.19 8.77
N ARG A 134 10.54 -6.91 9.87
CA ARG A 134 9.97 -6.47 11.14
C ARG A 134 10.92 -5.55 11.90
N THR A 135 12.18 -5.93 12.02
CA THR A 135 13.12 -5.25 12.93
C THR A 135 13.65 -3.93 12.38
N LYS A 136 13.83 -3.83 11.05
CA LYS A 136 14.37 -2.62 10.40
C LYS A 136 13.33 -1.86 9.59
N LEU A 137 12.55 -2.51 8.70
CA LEU A 137 11.59 -1.77 7.86
C LEU A 137 10.41 -1.24 8.68
N ILE A 138 9.75 -2.09 9.46
CA ILE A 138 8.74 -1.61 10.42
C ILE A 138 9.42 -0.87 11.57
N GLY A 139 10.61 -1.29 11.97
CA GLY A 139 11.36 -0.70 13.08
C GLY A 139 10.71 -0.99 14.43
N GLU A 140 10.24 -2.24 14.64
CA GLU A 140 9.62 -2.63 15.89
C GLU A 140 10.51 -2.34 17.08
N GLY A 141 9.94 -1.69 18.10
CA GLY A 141 10.62 -1.38 19.37
C GLY A 141 11.65 -0.25 19.29
N LEU A 142 11.87 0.39 18.12
CA LEU A 142 12.78 1.51 18.01
C LEU A 142 12.14 2.80 18.50
N SER A 143 12.93 3.66 19.17
CA SER A 143 12.46 4.98 19.63
C SER A 143 12.02 5.87 18.47
N GLN A 144 12.70 5.77 17.31
CA GLN A 144 12.41 6.51 16.08
C GLN A 144 11.02 6.19 15.49
N THR A 145 10.49 5.01 15.80
CA THR A 145 9.14 4.59 15.36
C THR A 145 8.08 4.75 16.45
N GLY A 146 8.43 5.42 17.56
CA GLY A 146 7.54 5.53 18.72
C GLY A 146 7.32 4.19 19.43
N TYR A 147 8.32 3.31 19.39
CA TYR A 147 8.26 1.96 19.98
C TYR A 147 7.10 1.13 19.44
N VAL A 148 6.80 1.25 18.13
CA VAL A 148 5.73 0.46 17.49
C VAL A 148 5.90 -1.02 17.85
N LYS A 149 4.80 -1.67 18.22
CA LYS A 149 4.78 -3.08 18.62
C LYS A 149 3.98 -3.90 17.62
N VAL A 150 4.54 -5.04 17.20
CA VAL A 150 3.87 -6.10 16.46
C VAL A 150 3.33 -7.13 17.46
N ASN A 151 2.03 -7.44 17.39
CA ASN A 151 1.39 -8.32 18.39
C ASN A 151 1.71 -9.80 18.17
N TYR A 152 1.81 -10.21 16.90
CA TYR A 152 2.08 -11.58 16.49
C TYR A 152 3.17 -11.57 15.41
N HIS A 153 4.15 -12.42 15.52
CA HIS A 153 5.17 -12.53 14.47
C HIS A 153 5.74 -13.95 14.40
N SER A 154 6.24 -14.28 13.21
CA SER A 154 7.01 -15.50 12.93
C SER A 154 8.02 -15.15 11.85
N ASP A 155 9.29 -15.04 12.22
CA ASP A 155 10.41 -14.62 11.38
C ASP A 155 11.75 -15.04 11.99
N GLY A 156 12.86 -14.77 11.31
CA GLY A 156 14.22 -15.05 11.79
C GLY A 156 14.69 -16.48 11.53
N TYR A 157 13.92 -17.26 10.82
CA TYR A 157 14.28 -18.66 10.50
C TYR A 157 15.47 -18.77 9.55
N GLU A 158 15.72 -17.74 8.72
CA GLU A 158 16.90 -17.66 7.84
C GLU A 158 18.22 -17.61 8.63
N LEU A 159 18.16 -17.30 9.94
CA LEU A 159 19.30 -17.30 10.85
C LEU A 159 19.43 -18.63 11.61
N ASP A 160 18.41 -19.48 11.61
CA ASP A 160 18.38 -20.79 12.27
C ASP A 160 18.90 -21.89 11.33
N THR A 161 20.20 -21.87 11.08
CA THR A 161 20.86 -22.85 10.19
C THR A 161 20.85 -24.29 10.72
N ALA A 162 20.46 -24.52 11.97
CA ALA A 162 20.30 -25.85 12.52
C ALA A 162 19.02 -26.54 12.05
N ASN A 163 17.90 -25.80 12.05
CA ASN A 163 16.61 -26.31 11.59
C ASN A 163 16.36 -26.05 10.10
N TYR A 164 16.97 -24.99 9.55
CA TYR A 164 16.89 -24.60 8.13
C TYR A 164 18.30 -24.51 7.54
N PRO A 165 19.00 -25.65 7.37
CA PRO A 165 20.37 -25.65 6.85
C PRO A 165 20.38 -25.11 5.42
N HIS A 166 21.24 -24.13 5.17
CA HIS A 166 21.37 -23.53 3.85
C HIS A 166 21.87 -24.57 2.84
N ASP A 167 21.21 -24.65 1.72
CA ASP A 167 21.51 -25.57 0.61
C ASP A 167 21.66 -24.83 -0.73
N ASN A 168 22.31 -25.50 -1.68
CA ASN A 168 22.55 -24.92 -3.00
C ASN A 168 21.30 -24.85 -3.90
N GLN A 169 20.16 -25.37 -3.46
CA GLN A 169 18.89 -25.34 -4.19
C GLN A 169 17.88 -24.38 -3.55
N SER A 170 18.26 -23.70 -2.46
CA SER A 170 17.41 -22.80 -1.67
C SER A 170 16.13 -23.46 -1.15
N GLN A 171 16.16 -24.78 -0.93
CA GLN A 171 15.02 -25.50 -0.37
C GLN A 171 14.73 -25.06 1.07
N TYR A 172 15.74 -24.59 1.79
CA TYR A 172 15.53 -24.00 3.11
C TYR A 172 14.64 -22.73 3.08
N ILE A 173 14.75 -21.89 2.04
CA ILE A 173 13.89 -20.71 1.85
C ILE A 173 12.44 -21.16 1.60
N HIS A 174 12.25 -22.17 0.73
CA HIS A 174 10.91 -22.74 0.52
C HIS A 174 10.32 -23.31 1.81
N ALA A 175 11.12 -24.02 2.63
CA ALA A 175 10.68 -24.56 3.91
C ALA A 175 10.31 -23.44 4.90
N ILE A 176 11.02 -22.32 4.89
CA ILE A 176 10.71 -21.14 5.72
C ILE A 176 9.41 -20.48 5.21
N ASP A 177 9.22 -20.31 3.89
CA ASP A 177 7.98 -19.80 3.32
C ASP A 177 6.76 -20.64 3.73
N GLU A 178 6.89 -21.99 3.72
CA GLU A 178 5.85 -22.90 4.22
C GLU A 178 5.58 -22.70 5.72
N LYS A 179 6.63 -22.54 6.52
CA LYS A 179 6.52 -22.31 7.96
C LYS A 179 5.80 -21.01 8.28
N VAL A 180 6.24 -19.88 7.71
CA VAL A 180 5.63 -18.59 7.98
C VAL A 180 4.20 -18.50 7.44
N THR A 181 3.90 -19.21 6.34
CA THR A 181 2.53 -19.33 5.82
C THR A 181 1.63 -20.12 6.77
N ALA A 182 2.09 -21.25 7.30
CA ALA A 182 1.33 -22.05 8.26
C ALA A 182 1.05 -21.29 9.56
N ASP A 183 2.03 -20.54 10.04
CA ASP A 183 1.87 -19.69 11.22
C ASP A 183 0.90 -18.53 10.96
N ALA A 184 0.96 -17.92 9.78
CA ALA A 184 0.01 -16.90 9.36
C ALA A 184 -1.42 -17.44 9.26
N GLU A 185 -1.61 -18.60 8.61
CA GLU A 185 -2.91 -19.27 8.54
C GLU A 185 -3.49 -19.51 9.93
N LYS A 186 -2.70 -20.11 10.83
CA LYS A 186 -3.10 -20.38 12.23
C LYS A 186 -3.47 -19.07 12.94
N CYS A 187 -2.64 -18.06 12.86
CA CYS A 187 -2.89 -16.77 13.51
C CYS A 187 -4.15 -16.08 12.98
N ILE A 188 -4.40 -16.11 11.66
CA ILE A 188 -5.62 -15.59 11.07
C ILE A 188 -6.84 -16.32 11.62
N ARG A 189 -6.82 -17.65 11.68
CA ARG A 189 -7.95 -18.45 12.19
C ARG A 189 -8.24 -18.18 13.66
N GLU A 190 -7.21 -18.10 14.49
CA GLU A 190 -7.33 -18.04 15.95
C GLU A 190 -7.44 -16.60 16.47
N ASN A 191 -6.61 -15.67 15.98
CA ASN A 191 -6.42 -14.34 16.53
C ASN A 191 -7.00 -13.22 15.64
N ALA A 192 -7.07 -13.42 14.32
CA ALA A 192 -7.56 -12.46 13.34
C ALA A 192 -7.00 -11.04 13.54
N PRO A 193 -5.69 -10.80 13.36
CA PRO A 193 -5.10 -9.49 13.49
C PRO A 193 -5.77 -8.45 12.57
N ASP A 194 -5.77 -7.17 12.96
CA ASP A 194 -6.38 -6.12 12.16
C ASP A 194 -5.57 -5.80 10.90
N LEU A 195 -4.23 -5.91 11.01
CA LEU A 195 -3.30 -5.74 9.89
C LEU A 195 -2.25 -6.85 9.94
N THR A 196 -2.11 -7.57 8.83
CA THR A 196 -1.12 -8.65 8.68
C THR A 196 -0.25 -8.41 7.45
N TRP A 197 1.05 -8.61 7.58
CA TRP A 197 1.99 -8.71 6.49
C TRP A 197 2.53 -10.14 6.40
N LEU A 198 2.38 -10.79 5.24
CA LEU A 198 3.05 -12.03 4.89
C LEU A 198 4.07 -11.76 3.78
N TYR A 199 5.32 -12.16 3.99
CA TYR A 199 6.39 -12.06 3.02
C TYR A 199 6.94 -13.44 2.68
N LEU A 200 7.02 -13.73 1.37
CA LEU A 200 7.48 -14.98 0.79
C LEU A 200 8.63 -14.70 -0.20
N GLU A 201 9.77 -15.38 -0.01
CA GLU A 201 11.03 -15.08 -0.70
C GLU A 201 11.38 -16.05 -1.82
N TYR A 202 10.92 -17.29 -1.76
CA TYR A 202 11.40 -18.38 -2.61
C TYR A 202 11.34 -18.09 -4.12
N THR A 203 10.34 -17.35 -4.59
CA THR A 203 10.20 -16.97 -5.99
C THR A 203 11.33 -16.07 -6.47
N ASP A 204 11.84 -15.17 -5.62
CA ASP A 204 12.98 -14.32 -5.98
C ASP A 204 14.25 -15.13 -6.16
N ASP A 205 14.51 -16.06 -5.26
CA ASP A 205 15.69 -16.92 -5.32
C ASP A 205 15.67 -17.82 -6.56
N MET A 206 14.49 -18.39 -6.90
CA MET A 206 14.34 -19.17 -8.14
C MET A 206 14.53 -18.28 -9.40
N GLY A 207 14.08 -17.04 -9.34
CA GLY A 207 14.34 -16.06 -10.41
C GLY A 207 15.84 -15.79 -10.58
N HIS A 208 16.57 -15.51 -9.51
CA HIS A 208 18.01 -15.28 -9.54
C HIS A 208 18.78 -16.48 -10.13
N ARG A 209 18.38 -17.70 -9.82
CA ARG A 209 19.05 -18.93 -10.27
C ARG A 209 18.68 -19.32 -11.67
N HIS A 210 17.41 -19.28 -12.02
CA HIS A 210 16.85 -19.94 -13.20
C HIS A 210 16.20 -18.98 -14.21
N GLY A 211 16.07 -17.67 -13.84
CA GLY A 211 15.33 -16.70 -14.67
C GLY A 211 13.86 -17.11 -14.80
N ASP A 212 13.31 -16.99 -15.99
CA ASP A 212 11.89 -17.29 -16.30
C ASP A 212 11.63 -18.81 -16.53
N GLY A 213 12.54 -19.66 -16.09
CA GLY A 213 12.53 -21.11 -16.31
C GLY A 213 11.35 -21.88 -15.72
N PRO A 214 11.33 -23.22 -15.90
CA PRO A 214 10.34 -24.09 -15.25
C PRO A 214 10.32 -23.97 -13.73
N GLU A 215 11.50 -23.76 -13.12
CA GLU A 215 11.69 -23.65 -11.67
C GLU A 215 10.97 -22.42 -11.11
N MET A 216 11.03 -21.28 -11.81
CA MET A 216 10.28 -20.07 -11.46
C MET A 216 8.77 -20.33 -11.53
N ARG A 217 8.28 -21.01 -12.58
CA ARG A 217 6.86 -21.36 -12.70
C ARG A 217 6.41 -22.32 -11.60
N GLN A 218 7.28 -23.26 -11.20
CA GLN A 218 7.00 -24.16 -10.08
C GLN A 218 6.96 -23.40 -8.75
N ALA A 219 7.87 -22.45 -8.52
CA ALA A 219 7.87 -21.60 -7.33
C ALA A 219 6.58 -20.76 -7.26
N ILE A 220 6.14 -20.17 -8.38
CA ILE A 220 4.84 -19.46 -8.44
C ILE A 220 3.68 -20.39 -8.07
N ALA A 221 3.69 -21.65 -8.53
CA ALA A 221 2.65 -22.61 -8.17
C ALA A 221 2.65 -22.95 -6.67
N TYR A 222 3.82 -23.04 -6.03
CA TYR A 222 3.93 -23.22 -4.58
C TYR A 222 3.40 -21.98 -3.83
N THR A 223 3.79 -20.79 -4.26
CA THR A 223 3.30 -19.53 -3.69
C THR A 223 1.77 -19.40 -3.82
N ASP A 224 1.19 -19.80 -4.96
CA ASP A 224 -0.27 -19.80 -5.11
C ASP A 224 -0.97 -20.76 -4.13
N GLN A 225 -0.37 -21.93 -3.86
CA GLN A 225 -0.89 -22.86 -2.85
C GLN A 225 -0.79 -22.28 -1.41
N GLN A 226 0.30 -21.60 -1.09
CA GLN A 226 0.49 -20.90 0.17
C GLN A 226 -0.57 -19.79 0.34
N ILE A 227 -0.79 -18.98 -0.71
CA ILE A 227 -1.85 -17.98 -0.77
C ILE A 227 -3.22 -18.65 -0.58
N GLY A 228 -3.44 -19.83 -1.16
CA GLY A 228 -4.67 -20.62 -1.00
C GLY A 228 -4.97 -20.98 0.45
N LYS A 229 -3.94 -21.35 1.26
CA LYS A 229 -4.11 -21.61 2.70
C LYS A 229 -4.61 -20.36 3.42
N ILE A 230 -4.00 -19.20 3.14
CA ILE A 230 -4.40 -17.90 3.69
C ILE A 230 -5.82 -17.53 3.28
N TRP A 231 -6.15 -17.69 1.99
CA TRP A 231 -7.49 -17.40 1.48
C TRP A 231 -8.56 -18.25 2.15
N ASN A 232 -8.30 -19.54 2.35
CA ASN A 232 -9.20 -20.44 3.06
C ASN A 232 -9.40 -20.03 4.54
N ALA A 233 -8.35 -19.53 5.21
CA ALA A 233 -8.47 -18.99 6.56
C ALA A 233 -9.34 -17.72 6.58
N ILE A 234 -9.16 -16.82 5.63
CA ILE A 234 -10.00 -15.61 5.47
C ILE A 234 -11.45 -15.98 5.24
N GLN A 235 -11.75 -16.91 4.31
CA GLN A 235 -13.10 -17.36 4.04
C GLN A 235 -13.75 -17.99 5.28
N TYR A 236 -12.99 -18.79 6.05
CA TYR A 236 -13.45 -19.33 7.33
C TYR A 236 -13.82 -18.19 8.30
N ARG A 237 -12.98 -17.15 8.45
CA ARG A 237 -13.26 -16.01 9.31
C ARG A 237 -14.50 -15.24 8.87
N GLN A 238 -14.60 -14.91 7.58
CA GLN A 238 -15.75 -14.19 7.02
C GLN A 238 -17.08 -14.94 7.17
N LYS A 239 -17.04 -16.28 7.13
CA LYS A 239 -18.22 -17.14 7.29
C LYS A 239 -18.68 -17.26 8.75
N ASN A 240 -17.73 -17.36 9.70
CA ASN A 240 -18.03 -17.72 11.09
C ASN A 240 -17.98 -16.50 12.04
N PHE A 241 -17.41 -15.38 11.60
CA PHE A 241 -17.25 -14.18 12.39
C PHE A 241 -17.75 -12.97 11.59
N ARG A 242 -18.05 -11.90 12.30
CA ARG A 242 -18.55 -10.67 11.70
C ARG A 242 -17.41 -9.78 11.20
N GLU A 243 -16.63 -10.30 10.26
CA GLU A 243 -15.43 -9.69 9.73
C GLU A 243 -15.56 -9.39 8.24
N ASP A 244 -14.86 -8.33 7.80
CA ASP A 244 -14.69 -7.92 6.41
C ASP A 244 -13.20 -7.88 6.13
N TRP A 245 -12.71 -8.81 5.32
CA TRP A 245 -11.30 -8.98 5.03
C TRP A 245 -10.93 -8.47 3.65
N LEU A 246 -9.95 -7.57 3.62
CA LEU A 246 -9.24 -7.19 2.41
C LEU A 246 -7.95 -8.01 2.32
N ILE A 247 -7.74 -8.67 1.18
CA ILE A 247 -6.46 -9.24 0.81
C ILE A 247 -5.87 -8.45 -0.36
N VAL A 248 -4.58 -8.11 -0.25
CA VAL A 248 -3.79 -7.50 -1.32
C VAL A 248 -2.53 -8.31 -1.50
N ILE A 249 -2.30 -8.82 -2.69
CA ILE A 249 -1.11 -9.60 -3.03
C ILE A 249 -0.37 -8.82 -4.11
N THR A 250 0.93 -8.71 -3.98
CA THR A 250 1.77 -8.01 -4.96
C THR A 250 3.16 -8.63 -5.01
N THR A 251 3.94 -8.21 -5.99
CA THR A 251 5.40 -8.35 -6.02
C THR A 251 6.03 -6.98 -5.90
N ASP A 252 7.24 -6.91 -5.44
CA ASP A 252 7.98 -5.68 -5.15
C ASP A 252 8.79 -5.16 -6.34
N HIS A 253 9.16 -6.03 -7.28
CA HIS A 253 9.82 -5.71 -8.55
C HIS A 253 9.59 -6.80 -9.60
N GLY A 254 9.85 -6.45 -10.86
CA GLY A 254 10.02 -7.42 -11.94
C GLY A 254 11.49 -7.81 -12.11
N ARG A 255 11.86 -8.31 -13.31
CA ARG A 255 13.21 -8.76 -13.60
C ARG A 255 13.70 -8.20 -14.93
N ASP A 256 15.03 -8.23 -15.15
CA ASP A 256 15.61 -7.81 -16.40
C ASP A 256 15.05 -8.63 -17.59
N SER A 257 15.03 -8.03 -18.77
CA SER A 257 14.47 -8.64 -19.98
C SER A 257 15.45 -9.53 -20.74
N ILE A 258 16.70 -9.59 -20.32
CA ILE A 258 17.77 -10.34 -21.03
C ILE A 258 17.89 -11.74 -20.45
N THR A 259 18.04 -11.84 -19.14
CA THR A 259 18.26 -13.10 -18.43
C THR A 259 17.08 -13.55 -17.59
N GLY A 260 16.20 -12.61 -17.20
CA GLY A 260 15.16 -12.82 -16.20
C GLY A 260 15.71 -13.06 -14.80
N ARG A 261 17.02 -12.87 -14.58
CA ARG A 261 17.70 -13.17 -13.30
C ARG A 261 17.98 -11.93 -12.46
N GLY A 262 18.27 -10.79 -13.11
CA GLY A 262 18.62 -9.55 -12.44
C GLY A 262 17.43 -8.64 -12.20
N HIS A 263 17.59 -7.71 -11.27
CA HIS A 263 16.68 -6.60 -10.99
C HIS A 263 17.48 -5.44 -10.37
N GLY A 264 16.82 -4.34 -10.02
CA GLY A 264 17.45 -3.15 -9.42
C GLY A 264 17.50 -1.95 -10.37
N GLY A 265 17.33 -2.18 -11.68
CA GLY A 265 17.40 -1.18 -12.74
C GLY A 265 16.07 -0.47 -13.02
N GLN A 266 16.02 0.18 -14.18
CA GLN A 266 14.88 1.01 -14.60
C GLN A 266 14.33 0.55 -15.97
N SER A 267 14.56 -0.70 -16.36
CA SER A 267 13.88 -1.25 -17.54
C SER A 267 12.38 -1.35 -17.28
N THR A 268 11.59 -1.32 -18.34
CA THR A 268 10.12 -1.44 -18.19
C THR A 268 9.74 -2.73 -17.47
N ARG A 269 10.43 -3.85 -17.74
CA ARG A 269 10.12 -5.15 -17.15
C ARG A 269 10.47 -5.20 -15.66
N GLU A 270 11.63 -4.67 -15.23
CA GLU A 270 12.00 -4.57 -13.81
C GLU A 270 11.02 -3.71 -13.02
N ARG A 271 10.48 -2.66 -13.64
CA ARG A 271 9.51 -1.74 -13.04
C ARG A 271 8.07 -2.26 -13.09
N THR A 272 7.77 -3.28 -13.88
CA THR A 272 6.41 -3.83 -13.97
C THR A 272 6.17 -4.84 -12.86
N THR A 273 5.24 -4.51 -11.99
CA THR A 273 4.69 -5.36 -10.94
C THR A 273 3.23 -5.70 -11.22
N TRP A 274 2.54 -6.24 -10.25
CA TRP A 274 1.12 -6.58 -10.34
C TRP A 274 0.45 -6.52 -8.97
N ILE A 275 -0.86 -6.35 -8.95
CA ILE A 275 -1.71 -6.39 -7.76
C ILE A 275 -2.83 -7.37 -8.00
N VAL A 276 -3.06 -8.27 -7.02
CA VAL A 276 -4.22 -9.14 -6.90
C VAL A 276 -4.97 -8.77 -5.63
N THR A 277 -6.28 -8.57 -5.71
CA THR A 277 -7.09 -8.19 -4.55
C THR A 277 -8.54 -8.67 -4.68
N ASN A 278 -9.20 -8.84 -3.53
CA ASN A 278 -10.64 -9.09 -3.43
C ASN A 278 -11.45 -7.80 -3.18
N ALA A 279 -10.86 -6.63 -3.32
CA ALA A 279 -11.53 -5.36 -3.10
C ALA A 279 -12.74 -5.20 -4.03
N LYS A 280 -13.90 -4.79 -3.47
CA LYS A 280 -15.17 -4.70 -4.21
C LYS A 280 -15.44 -3.31 -4.79
N ASP A 281 -14.86 -2.28 -4.19
CA ASP A 281 -15.08 -0.87 -4.49
C ASP A 281 -13.88 -0.24 -5.19
N LEU A 282 -13.23 -1.00 -6.09
CA LEU A 282 -12.12 -0.53 -6.93
C LEU A 282 -12.59 0.69 -7.75
N ASN A 283 -11.85 1.77 -7.63
CA ASN A 283 -12.22 3.08 -8.20
C ASN A 283 -11.79 3.26 -9.66
N HIS A 284 -12.13 4.41 -10.25
CA HIS A 284 -11.74 4.76 -11.63
C HIS A 284 -10.22 4.85 -11.79
N TYR A 285 -9.49 5.34 -10.77
CA TYR A 285 -8.02 5.39 -10.83
C TYR A 285 -7.43 3.99 -11.03
N TYR A 286 -7.89 2.99 -10.24
CA TYR A 286 -7.46 1.61 -10.43
C TYR A 286 -7.82 1.07 -11.81
N ARG A 287 -9.03 1.33 -12.30
CA ARG A 287 -9.51 0.76 -13.58
C ARG A 287 -8.79 1.37 -14.79
N ASP A 288 -8.61 2.68 -14.81
CA ASP A 288 -8.26 3.44 -16.01
C ASP A 288 -6.76 3.76 -16.10
N TYR A 289 -6.02 3.64 -14.99
CA TYR A 289 -4.58 3.93 -14.92
C TYR A 289 -3.79 2.71 -14.42
N THR A 290 -2.47 2.80 -14.50
CA THR A 290 -1.57 1.78 -13.94
C THR A 290 -1.26 2.17 -12.49
N PRO A 291 -1.70 1.39 -11.50
CA PRO A 291 -1.41 1.67 -10.10
C PRO A 291 0.08 1.49 -9.80
N ALA A 292 0.54 2.15 -8.75
CA ALA A 292 1.89 2.01 -8.23
C ALA A 292 1.91 1.17 -6.94
N ILE A 293 3.05 0.59 -6.60
CA ILE A 293 3.22 -0.12 -5.32
C ILE A 293 2.92 0.80 -4.11
N VAL A 294 3.22 2.09 -4.22
CA VAL A 294 2.94 3.09 -3.18
C VAL A 294 1.44 3.34 -2.95
N ASP A 295 0.58 2.94 -3.87
CA ASP A 295 -0.88 3.09 -3.78
C ASP A 295 -1.51 2.08 -2.79
N ILE A 296 -0.77 1.01 -2.47
CA ILE A 296 -1.26 -0.07 -1.57
C ILE A 296 -1.42 0.46 -0.15
N MET A 297 -0.46 1.23 0.36
CA MET A 297 -0.53 1.78 1.72
C MET A 297 -1.79 2.65 1.93
N PRO A 298 -2.07 3.71 1.15
CA PRO A 298 -3.26 4.52 1.34
C PRO A 298 -4.56 3.77 1.04
N THR A 299 -4.53 2.70 0.23
CA THR A 299 -5.67 1.80 0.01
C THR A 299 -6.01 1.04 1.29
N ILE A 300 -5.02 0.44 1.93
CA ILE A 300 -5.18 -0.29 3.20
C ILE A 300 -5.60 0.68 4.30
N ALA A 301 -4.97 1.84 4.39
CA ALA A 301 -5.31 2.87 5.37
C ALA A 301 -6.77 3.30 5.24
N ARG A 302 -7.25 3.52 4.02
CA ARG A 302 -8.66 3.86 3.74
C ARG A 302 -9.59 2.71 4.12
N PHE A 303 -9.27 1.48 3.76
CA PHE A 303 -10.09 0.33 4.12
C PHE A 303 -10.20 0.17 5.64
N LEU A 304 -9.11 0.26 6.39
CA LEU A 304 -9.08 0.17 7.86
C LEU A 304 -9.57 1.43 8.56
N ARG A 305 -9.83 2.52 7.83
CA ARG A 305 -10.22 3.85 8.36
C ARG A 305 -9.16 4.42 9.30
N ILE A 306 -7.89 4.27 8.94
CA ILE A 306 -6.77 4.85 9.70
C ILE A 306 -6.82 6.37 9.56
N SER A 307 -6.80 7.07 10.68
CA SER A 307 -6.67 8.52 10.72
C SER A 307 -5.21 8.91 10.49
N ILE A 308 -4.89 9.37 9.29
CA ILE A 308 -3.54 9.82 8.94
C ILE A 308 -3.43 11.32 9.23
N PRO A 309 -2.41 11.78 10.00
CA PRO A 309 -2.22 13.21 10.26
C PRO A 309 -2.06 14.03 8.97
N PRO A 310 -2.55 15.27 8.90
CA PRO A 310 -2.50 16.11 7.68
C PRO A 310 -1.09 16.30 7.12
N GLY A 311 -0.07 16.42 7.97
CA GLY A 311 1.33 16.50 7.55
C GLY A 311 1.79 15.25 6.79
N ASN A 312 1.41 14.07 7.28
CA ASN A 312 1.73 12.80 6.63
C ASN A 312 0.97 12.61 5.31
N ILE A 313 -0.33 13.00 5.25
CA ILE A 313 -1.12 12.92 4.00
C ILE A 313 -0.45 13.69 2.87
N ARG A 314 0.13 14.86 3.15
CA ARG A 314 0.83 15.70 2.15
C ARG A 314 2.12 15.09 1.63
N GLU A 315 2.68 14.11 2.33
CA GLU A 315 3.91 13.42 1.93
C GLU A 315 3.66 12.08 1.23
N ILE A 316 2.47 11.48 1.34
CA ILE A 316 2.15 10.22 0.65
C ILE A 316 2.14 10.44 -0.85
N ASP A 317 2.89 9.60 -1.59
CA ASP A 317 2.96 9.61 -3.05
C ASP A 317 1.84 8.77 -3.70
N GLY A 318 1.34 7.79 -2.95
CA GLY A 318 0.32 6.86 -3.41
C GLY A 318 -1.09 7.47 -3.45
N THR A 319 -1.90 6.95 -4.37
CA THR A 319 -3.33 7.24 -4.52
C THR A 319 -4.14 6.01 -4.15
N PRO A 320 -5.17 6.10 -3.29
CA PRO A 320 -5.97 4.92 -2.92
C PRO A 320 -6.66 4.29 -4.13
N LEU A 321 -6.72 2.95 -4.15
CA LEU A 321 -7.32 2.17 -5.24
C LEU A 321 -8.81 1.87 -5.03
N ILE A 322 -9.34 2.20 -3.84
CA ILE A 322 -10.74 1.96 -3.45
C ILE A 322 -11.41 3.26 -3.00
N GLY A 323 -12.74 3.29 -3.09
CA GLY A 323 -13.54 4.46 -2.73
C GLY A 323 -13.28 5.66 -3.63
N ASP A 324 -13.83 6.82 -3.27
CA ASP A 324 -13.74 8.01 -4.12
C ASP A 324 -12.33 8.62 -4.16
N VAL A 325 -11.93 9.05 -5.34
CA VAL A 325 -10.67 9.75 -5.63
C VAL A 325 -11.01 10.92 -6.55
N SER A 326 -10.68 12.13 -6.13
CA SER A 326 -11.02 13.34 -6.89
C SER A 326 -10.03 13.66 -7.99
N LEU A 327 -8.72 13.42 -7.75
CA LEU A 327 -7.67 13.70 -8.74
C LEU A 327 -6.50 12.70 -8.65
N ALA A 328 -5.81 12.54 -9.77
CA ALA A 328 -4.63 11.69 -9.88
C ALA A 328 -3.61 12.26 -10.86
N ASN A 329 -2.43 11.62 -10.94
CA ASN A 329 -1.39 11.88 -11.92
C ASN A 329 -0.99 13.37 -12.00
N PRO A 330 -0.61 14.02 -10.89
CA PRO A 330 -0.17 15.41 -10.90
C PRO A 330 1.15 15.53 -11.68
N VAL A 331 1.22 16.55 -12.53
CA VAL A 331 2.43 16.97 -13.24
C VAL A 331 2.68 18.43 -12.89
N VAL A 332 3.87 18.73 -12.42
CA VAL A 332 4.28 20.11 -12.12
C VAL A 332 5.58 20.43 -12.86
N ARG A 333 5.60 21.55 -13.56
CA ARG A 333 6.79 22.09 -14.24
C ARG A 333 7.07 23.49 -13.72
N TYR A 334 8.35 23.80 -13.52
CA TYR A 334 8.81 25.13 -13.17
C TYR A 334 9.49 25.76 -14.37
N GLU A 335 9.07 26.97 -14.71
CA GLU A 335 9.64 27.75 -15.77
C GLU A 335 9.50 29.25 -15.46
N ASN A 336 10.60 30.02 -15.45
CA ASN A 336 10.59 31.48 -15.30
C ASN A 336 9.72 31.99 -14.14
N ASN A 337 9.94 31.46 -12.93
CA ASN A 337 9.16 31.78 -11.73
C ASN A 337 7.65 31.48 -11.83
N ARG A 338 7.28 30.56 -12.71
CA ARG A 338 5.91 30.08 -12.83
C ARG A 338 5.85 28.56 -12.64
N LEU A 339 4.80 28.12 -11.97
CA LEU A 339 4.42 26.69 -11.92
C LEU A 339 3.34 26.43 -12.95
N GLN A 340 3.57 25.45 -13.83
CA GLN A 340 2.59 24.86 -14.71
C GLN A 340 2.14 23.54 -14.10
N ILE A 341 0.92 23.50 -13.59
CA ILE A 341 0.38 22.38 -12.84
C ILE A 341 -0.71 21.72 -13.68
N ARG A 342 -0.70 20.39 -13.76
CA ARG A 342 -1.76 19.60 -14.41
C ARG A 342 -2.11 18.40 -13.52
N TRP A 343 -3.34 17.95 -13.63
CA TRP A 343 -3.82 16.71 -12.97
C TRP A 343 -4.88 16.04 -13.84
N LYS A 344 -5.27 14.83 -13.48
CA LYS A 344 -6.43 14.16 -14.02
C LYS A 344 -7.57 14.27 -13.02
N ALA A 345 -8.68 14.88 -13.42
CA ALA A 345 -9.89 14.90 -12.63
C ALA A 345 -10.57 13.52 -12.70
N MET A 346 -10.87 12.93 -11.53
CA MET A 346 -11.63 11.69 -11.39
C MET A 346 -13.09 11.96 -11.04
N ASP A 347 -13.36 13.07 -10.34
CA ASP A 347 -14.70 13.57 -10.05
C ASP A 347 -15.05 14.73 -11.02
N LYS A 348 -16.35 14.97 -11.18
CA LYS A 348 -16.88 16.06 -12.02
C LYS A 348 -16.94 17.40 -11.28
N GLU A 349 -17.10 17.36 -9.97
CA GLU A 349 -17.36 18.52 -9.12
C GLU A 349 -16.28 18.67 -8.03
N GLY A 350 -16.23 19.86 -7.44
CA GLY A 350 -15.31 20.19 -6.36
C GLY A 350 -14.17 21.10 -6.80
N ASN A 351 -13.33 21.48 -5.84
CA ASN A 351 -12.17 22.35 -6.04
C ASN A 351 -10.88 21.64 -5.64
N VAL A 352 -9.79 22.10 -6.23
CA VAL A 352 -8.42 21.73 -5.86
C VAL A 352 -7.77 22.93 -5.19
N LYS A 353 -7.34 22.76 -3.95
CA LYS A 353 -6.46 23.68 -3.25
C LYS A 353 -5.02 23.37 -3.60
N ILE A 354 -4.29 24.38 -4.06
CA ILE A 354 -2.90 24.27 -4.47
C ILE A 354 -2.03 24.91 -3.41
N TRP A 355 -1.28 24.06 -2.70
CA TRP A 355 -0.38 24.47 -1.64
C TRP A 355 1.07 24.43 -2.09
N LEU A 356 1.89 25.35 -1.58
CA LEU A 356 3.32 25.44 -1.84
C LEU A 356 4.08 25.55 -0.53
N THR A 357 5.21 24.85 -0.45
CA THR A 357 6.30 25.17 0.49
C THR A 357 7.64 25.13 -0.23
N THR A 358 8.61 25.89 0.31
CA THR A 358 9.99 25.95 -0.18
C THR A 358 10.95 25.16 0.71
N THR A 359 10.42 24.43 1.70
CA THR A 359 11.22 23.66 2.68
C THR A 359 10.93 22.17 2.58
N ASN A 360 11.80 21.36 3.15
CA ASN A 360 11.66 19.92 3.30
C ASN A 360 11.99 19.51 4.75
N ASN A 361 11.40 20.24 5.69
CA ASN A 361 11.62 20.01 7.12
C ASN A 361 11.05 18.66 7.58
N PHE A 362 9.96 18.19 6.94
CA PHE A 362 9.37 16.89 7.23
C PHE A 362 10.39 15.75 7.14
N LYS A 363 11.31 15.81 6.18
CA LYS A 363 12.37 14.81 6.01
C LYS A 363 13.28 14.66 7.24
N THR A 364 13.37 15.69 8.08
CA THR A 364 14.19 15.72 9.30
C THR A 364 13.35 15.80 10.58
N GLY A 365 12.04 15.50 10.49
CA GLY A 365 11.12 15.46 11.62
C GLY A 365 10.53 16.81 12.01
N GLY A 366 10.75 17.86 11.21
CA GLY A 366 10.11 19.15 11.38
C GLY A 366 8.80 19.28 10.60
N GLU A 367 8.22 20.46 10.64
CA GLU A 367 7.02 20.81 9.90
C GLU A 367 7.31 21.75 8.74
N ASP A 368 6.73 21.46 7.59
CA ASP A 368 6.75 22.36 6.44
C ASP A 368 5.59 23.35 6.50
N GLN A 369 5.92 24.63 6.30
CA GLN A 369 4.92 25.70 6.29
C GLN A 369 4.36 25.87 4.87
N TYR A 370 3.15 25.40 4.65
CA TYR A 370 2.49 25.49 3.36
C TYR A 370 1.70 26.81 3.20
N LYS A 371 1.81 27.42 2.03
CA LYS A 371 1.01 28.58 1.60
C LYS A 371 -0.02 28.13 0.59
N LEU A 372 -1.28 28.49 0.79
CA LEU A 372 -2.33 28.31 -0.21
C LEU A 372 -2.11 29.34 -1.33
N LEU A 373 -1.78 28.85 -2.52
CA LEU A 373 -1.56 29.70 -3.69
C LEU A 373 -2.85 29.98 -4.48
N ALA A 374 -3.70 28.97 -4.61
CA ALA A 374 -4.95 29.06 -5.35
C ALA A 374 -5.92 27.97 -4.92
N GLU A 375 -7.19 28.23 -5.17
CA GLU A 375 -8.26 27.23 -5.19
C GLU A 375 -8.96 27.34 -6.54
N VAL A 376 -9.01 26.25 -7.28
CA VAL A 376 -9.52 26.20 -8.66
C VAL A 376 -10.48 25.02 -8.85
N PRO A 377 -11.44 25.11 -9.78
CA PRO A 377 -12.31 23.96 -10.07
C PRO A 377 -11.51 22.72 -10.45
N LEU A 378 -11.89 21.57 -9.92
CA LEU A 378 -11.29 20.27 -10.24
C LEU A 378 -11.31 19.98 -11.73
N ALA A 379 -12.41 20.32 -12.39
CA ALA A 379 -12.62 20.14 -13.84
C ALA A 379 -11.67 20.97 -14.72
N ALA A 380 -11.00 21.99 -14.18
CA ALA A 380 -10.02 22.79 -14.94
C ALA A 380 -8.78 21.96 -15.35
N GLN A 381 -8.43 20.93 -14.57
CA GLN A 381 -7.32 20.00 -14.81
C GLN A 381 -5.95 20.68 -15.03
N ALA A 382 -5.86 21.99 -14.86
CA ALA A 382 -4.64 22.76 -15.00
C ALA A 382 -4.70 24.07 -14.20
N ALA A 383 -3.52 24.55 -13.76
CA ALA A 383 -3.32 25.87 -13.18
C ALA A 383 -1.93 26.40 -13.52
N GLY A 384 -1.84 27.70 -13.84
CA GLY A 384 -0.58 28.40 -14.04
C GLY A 384 -0.41 29.47 -12.95
N LEU A 385 0.60 29.32 -12.08
CA LEU A 385 0.79 30.19 -10.90
C LEU A 385 2.13 30.91 -10.96
N ASN A 386 2.11 32.21 -10.68
CA ASN A 386 3.33 33.00 -10.49
C ASN A 386 3.83 32.80 -9.06
N ILE A 387 5.07 32.38 -8.91
CA ILE A 387 5.74 32.14 -7.61
C ILE A 387 6.98 33.00 -7.43
N SER A 388 7.10 34.12 -8.15
CA SER A 388 8.23 35.06 -8.03
C SER A 388 8.44 35.59 -6.60
N SER A 389 7.37 35.64 -5.79
CA SER A 389 7.43 36.01 -4.37
C SER A 389 7.97 34.90 -3.45
N TYR A 390 8.27 33.73 -3.99
CA TYR A 390 8.76 32.55 -3.25
C TYR A 390 10.05 32.00 -3.89
N PRO A 391 11.14 32.79 -3.99
CA PRO A 391 12.37 32.33 -4.63
C PRO A 391 12.98 31.17 -3.85
N SER A 392 13.21 30.04 -4.53
CA SER A 392 13.85 28.85 -3.92
C SER A 392 14.43 27.94 -5.02
N GLY A 393 15.42 27.13 -4.63
CA GLY A 393 15.90 26.00 -5.43
C GLY A 393 15.08 24.71 -5.27
N PHE A 394 14.09 24.73 -4.34
CA PHE A 394 13.28 23.56 -4.04
C PHE A 394 11.82 23.96 -3.72
N TYR A 395 10.89 23.23 -4.27
CA TYR A 395 9.46 23.41 -3.97
C TYR A 395 8.77 22.06 -3.76
N LYS A 396 7.86 22.00 -2.78
CA LYS A 396 6.81 20.99 -2.71
C LYS A 396 5.49 21.62 -3.11
N VAL A 397 4.81 21.00 -4.06
CA VAL A 397 3.47 21.37 -4.50
C VAL A 397 2.51 20.28 -4.07
N VAL A 398 1.47 20.66 -3.32
CA VAL A 398 0.43 19.74 -2.87
C VAL A 398 -0.90 20.16 -3.48
N LEU A 399 -1.60 19.20 -4.07
CA LEU A 399 -2.93 19.34 -4.61
C LEU A 399 -3.89 18.61 -3.66
N GLU A 400 -4.67 19.36 -2.91
CA GLU A 400 -5.66 18.86 -1.96
C GLU A 400 -7.05 18.98 -2.58
N ALA A 401 -7.73 17.87 -2.78
CA ALA A 401 -9.06 17.77 -3.34
C ALA A 401 -10.02 17.08 -2.34
N PRO A 402 -11.34 17.05 -2.56
CA PRO A 402 -12.31 16.53 -1.59
C PRO A 402 -12.00 15.12 -1.09
N ASN A 403 -11.56 14.21 -1.95
CA ASN A 403 -11.44 12.78 -1.61
C ASN A 403 -10.00 12.28 -1.53
N ASN A 404 -9.01 13.07 -1.95
CA ASN A 404 -7.59 12.71 -1.82
C ASN A 404 -6.66 13.92 -2.02
N THR A 405 -5.41 13.72 -1.60
CA THR A 405 -4.30 14.67 -1.75
C THR A 405 -3.18 14.00 -2.51
N VAL A 406 -2.51 14.74 -3.39
CA VAL A 406 -1.32 14.29 -4.12
C VAL A 406 -0.25 15.36 -4.08
N ASN A 407 1.01 14.99 -4.25
CA ASN A 407 2.13 15.93 -4.18
C ASN A 407 3.12 15.75 -5.32
N ARG A 408 3.94 16.79 -5.56
CA ARG A 408 5.13 16.75 -6.41
C ARG A 408 6.21 17.65 -5.83
N TRP A 409 7.46 17.20 -5.97
CA TRP A 409 8.63 18.00 -5.68
C TRP A 409 9.20 18.61 -6.96
N ILE A 410 9.75 19.80 -6.86
CA ILE A 410 10.50 20.48 -7.91
C ILE A 410 11.88 20.80 -7.34
N GLN A 411 12.90 20.35 -8.05
CA GLN A 411 14.29 20.78 -7.83
C GLN A 411 14.65 21.69 -8.99
N VAL A 412 14.88 22.95 -8.71
CA VAL A 412 15.31 23.92 -9.73
C VAL A 412 16.79 23.72 -9.93
N PRO A 413 17.25 23.40 -11.15
CA PRO A 413 18.67 23.30 -11.40
C PRO A 413 19.35 24.61 -11.02
N THR A 414 20.36 24.56 -10.16
CA THR A 414 21.26 25.70 -9.97
C THR A 414 21.96 25.91 -11.29
N THR A 415 21.73 27.07 -11.92
CA THR A 415 22.57 27.47 -13.06
C THR A 415 24.00 27.50 -12.59
N PRO A 416 24.93 26.79 -13.27
CA PRO A 416 26.36 26.79 -12.86
C PRO A 416 26.96 28.17 -12.89
#